data_186942c157fce7b17ca1ee61ddd9aa51
#
_entry.id   186942c157fce7b17ca1ee61ddd9aa51
#
_cell.length_a   1.000
_cell.length_b   1.000
_cell.length_c   1.000
_cell.angle_alpha   90.00
_cell.angle_beta   90.00
_cell.angle_gamma   90.00
#
_symmetry.space_group_name_H-M   'P 1'
#
loop_
_entity.id
_entity.type
_entity.pdbx_description
1 polymer ?
#
loop_
_entity_poly.entity_id
_entity_poly.type
_entity_poly.pdbx_seq_one_letter_code
_entity_poly.pdbx_strand_id
1 'polypeptide(L)'
;MAVRVYLKQAWNLMKQNPLFSTLYIVGTGISIVMTMVIAIVYYVRLAPVYPETNRMRTLVVKSAKMTNDESTHSANISYAMLKDWFYSLESAEVSTGVFGTSYARVTNDKEEIPTYARYTDENFFRVFPLVFLEGKPFTEADRRSGIHNVVLTDSYAQQLFGTTKGVVGKNFLMDYTNVKVVGVVKSGSFLTPDSYAQVYLPYSCREGYDDEGSHWALGGYRVYILMKESKSVTDVQDEVLELIRKFNVSDMGDGWKLDLVGQPELYWHSTFRLWSNVAVDWGRVIWMFVGIFMVLLFVPAFNLSGMISARMERQLPDLGIRKAFGASRRRLLVQIIWENLLLTGLGTLLGLVIAWIVLALSGYEIFSLFEVFPKFPPKGVNLGMGIDMFFAPLIFVAAALFCLLLNLISALIPAWNALRHPIVESLNEQK
;
A
#
# COMPACT_ATOMS: atom_id res chain seq x y z
N MET A 1 33.62 24.83 12.81
CA MET A 1 34.19 25.84 11.85
C MET A 1 34.43 25.23 10.45
N ALA A 2 35.04 24.05 10.32
CA ALA A 2 35.34 23.41 9.03
C ALA A 2 34.12 23.13 8.12
N VAL A 3 33.00 22.62 8.66
CA VAL A 3 31.80 22.29 7.89
C VAL A 3 31.20 23.52 7.17
N ARG A 4 31.16 24.68 7.85
CA ARG A 4 30.65 25.92 7.27
C ARG A 4 31.48 26.42 6.08
N VAL A 5 32.78 26.16 6.12
CA VAL A 5 33.69 26.51 5.02
C VAL A 5 33.43 25.60 3.81
N TYR A 6 33.31 24.29 4.02
CA TYR A 6 33.01 23.35 2.94
C TYR A 6 31.64 23.60 2.28
N LEU A 7 30.62 23.89 3.07
CA LEU A 7 29.29 24.26 2.54
C LEU A 7 29.33 25.54 1.70
N LYS A 8 30.07 26.56 2.16
CA LYS A 8 30.23 27.83 1.40
C LYS A 8 30.99 27.59 0.08
N GLN A 9 32.02 26.76 0.12
CA GLN A 9 32.78 26.37 -1.08
C GLN A 9 31.90 25.60 -2.06
N ALA A 10 31.14 24.59 -1.57
CA ALA A 10 30.20 23.82 -2.38
C ALA A 10 29.15 24.72 -3.04
N TRP A 11 28.58 25.67 -2.31
CA TRP A 11 27.63 26.64 -2.82
C TRP A 11 28.20 27.53 -3.93
N ASN A 12 29.43 28.01 -3.75
CA ASN A 12 30.10 28.82 -4.76
C ASN A 12 30.43 28.02 -6.04
N LEU A 13 30.89 26.79 -5.89
CA LEU A 13 31.14 25.89 -7.03
C LEU A 13 29.88 25.56 -7.81
N MET A 14 28.74 25.38 -7.09
CA MET A 14 27.45 25.19 -7.71
C MET A 14 27.04 26.39 -8.58
N LYS A 15 27.28 27.60 -8.11
CA LYS A 15 27.00 28.84 -8.87
C LYS A 15 27.93 29.03 -10.09
N GLN A 16 29.17 28.55 -10.00
CA GLN A 16 30.12 28.63 -11.11
C GLN A 16 29.78 27.67 -12.25
N ASN A 17 29.10 26.55 -11.97
CA ASN A 17 28.70 25.54 -12.94
C ASN A 17 27.19 25.26 -12.86
N PRO A 18 26.33 26.23 -13.23
CA PRO A 18 24.89 26.13 -13.00
C PRO A 18 24.23 25.00 -13.78
N LEU A 19 24.62 24.79 -15.04
CA LEU A 19 24.06 23.73 -15.89
C LEU A 19 24.28 22.34 -15.27
N PHE A 20 25.54 22.08 -14.87
CA PHE A 20 25.89 20.80 -14.25
C PHE A 20 25.15 20.59 -12.92
N SER A 21 25.13 21.61 -12.07
CA SER A 21 24.46 21.55 -10.78
C SER A 21 22.95 21.34 -10.90
N THR A 22 22.32 21.98 -11.90
CA THR A 22 20.91 21.79 -12.21
C THR A 22 20.64 20.37 -12.69
N LEU A 23 21.41 19.85 -13.63
CA LEU A 23 21.27 18.47 -14.13
C LEU A 23 21.46 17.45 -13.01
N TYR A 24 22.42 17.67 -12.11
CA TYR A 24 22.65 16.80 -10.96
C TYR A 24 21.46 16.82 -9.98
N ILE A 25 20.95 18.01 -9.63
CA ILE A 25 19.81 18.18 -8.73
C ILE A 25 18.55 17.54 -9.32
N VAL A 26 18.28 17.78 -10.62
CA VAL A 26 17.11 17.22 -11.31
C VAL A 26 17.24 15.70 -11.42
N GLY A 27 18.39 15.16 -11.83
CA GLY A 27 18.62 13.73 -11.95
C GLY A 27 18.48 13.00 -10.60
N THR A 28 19.05 13.59 -9.53
CA THR A 28 18.84 13.09 -8.16
C THR A 28 17.37 13.19 -7.74
N GLY A 29 16.72 14.30 -8.06
CA GLY A 29 15.30 14.53 -7.76
C GLY A 29 14.39 13.46 -8.39
N ILE A 30 14.58 13.15 -9.67
CA ILE A 30 13.82 12.10 -10.38
C ILE A 30 14.02 10.74 -9.71
N SER A 31 15.25 10.40 -9.33
CA SER A 31 15.55 9.16 -8.62
C SER A 31 14.82 9.05 -7.28
N ILE A 32 14.78 10.15 -6.54
CA ILE A 32 14.02 10.25 -5.29
C ILE A 32 12.52 10.09 -5.53
N VAL A 33 11.97 10.75 -6.55
CA VAL A 33 10.54 10.62 -6.90
C VAL A 33 10.20 9.16 -7.16
N MET A 34 10.96 8.45 -7.99
CA MET A 34 10.72 7.03 -8.29
C MET A 34 10.77 6.17 -7.03
N THR A 35 11.80 6.36 -6.21
CA THR A 35 11.96 5.61 -4.95
C THR A 35 10.81 5.88 -3.99
N MET A 36 10.41 7.12 -3.84
CA MET A 36 9.33 7.53 -2.93
C MET A 36 7.97 6.99 -3.38
N VAL A 37 7.66 7.10 -4.68
CA VAL A 37 6.40 6.58 -5.22
C VAL A 37 6.28 5.09 -4.96
N ILE A 38 7.32 4.30 -5.27
CA ILE A 38 7.33 2.86 -5.02
C ILE A 38 7.22 2.56 -3.52
N ALA A 39 7.97 3.27 -2.68
CA ALA A 39 7.94 3.08 -1.24
C ALA A 39 6.57 3.36 -0.64
N ILE A 40 5.88 4.43 -1.07
CA ILE A 40 4.54 4.78 -0.60
C ILE A 40 3.49 3.78 -1.09
N VAL A 41 3.57 3.33 -2.34
CA VAL A 41 2.66 2.28 -2.85
C VAL A 41 2.72 1.04 -1.98
N TYR A 42 3.91 0.52 -1.70
CA TYR A 42 4.05 -0.64 -0.82
C TYR A 42 3.70 -0.33 0.63
N TYR A 43 3.98 0.88 1.12
CA TYR A 43 3.56 1.29 2.45
C TYR A 43 2.04 1.21 2.62
N VAL A 44 1.28 1.81 1.73
CA VAL A 44 -0.18 1.80 1.78
C VAL A 44 -0.75 0.38 1.69
N ARG A 45 -0.08 -0.51 0.95
CA ARG A 45 -0.49 -1.92 0.79
C ARG A 45 -0.13 -2.80 1.99
N LEU A 46 0.93 -2.51 2.70
CA LEU A 46 1.48 -3.40 3.74
C LEU A 46 1.28 -2.86 5.16
N ALA A 47 1.38 -1.55 5.35
CA ALA A 47 1.31 -0.94 6.67
C ALA A 47 -0.14 -0.81 7.19
N PRO A 48 -0.31 -0.71 8.51
CA PRO A 48 -1.60 -0.42 9.11
C PRO A 48 -2.00 1.04 8.82
N VAL A 49 -2.87 1.24 7.83
CA VAL A 49 -3.44 2.54 7.44
C VAL A 49 -4.95 2.55 7.69
N TYR A 50 -5.53 3.72 7.95
CA TYR A 50 -6.97 3.85 8.18
C TYR A 50 -7.80 3.40 6.95
N PRO A 51 -8.88 2.62 7.14
CA PRO A 51 -9.41 2.03 8.37
C PRO A 51 -8.81 0.65 8.73
N GLU A 52 -7.82 0.17 8.02
CA GLU A 52 -7.21 -1.15 8.17
C GLU A 52 -6.06 -1.14 9.20
N THR A 53 -6.26 -0.48 10.32
CA THR A 53 -5.23 -0.29 11.36
C THR A 53 -4.82 -1.59 12.05
N ASN A 54 -5.67 -2.62 11.99
CA ASN A 54 -5.41 -3.94 12.59
C ASN A 54 -4.69 -4.92 11.66
N ARG A 55 -4.17 -4.49 10.48
CA ARG A 55 -3.57 -5.36 9.47
C ARG A 55 -2.55 -6.38 10.00
N MET A 56 -1.76 -5.98 10.99
CA MET A 56 -0.71 -6.85 11.56
C MET A 56 -1.27 -7.98 12.42
N ARG A 57 -2.54 -7.89 12.85
CA ARG A 57 -3.26 -8.88 13.65
C ARG A 57 -4.43 -9.51 12.90
N THR A 58 -4.66 -9.09 11.67
CA THR A 58 -5.77 -9.58 10.85
C THR A 58 -5.26 -10.67 9.91
N LEU A 59 -5.90 -11.84 9.96
CA LEU A 59 -5.73 -12.88 8.97
C LEU A 59 -6.91 -12.86 8.00
N VAL A 60 -6.69 -13.40 6.82
CA VAL A 60 -7.70 -13.40 5.76
C VAL A 60 -7.82 -14.79 5.13
N VAL A 61 -9.06 -15.13 4.77
CA VAL A 61 -9.39 -16.26 3.91
C VAL A 61 -10.22 -15.73 2.75
N LYS A 62 -9.63 -15.74 1.56
CA LYS A 62 -10.27 -15.19 0.33
C LYS A 62 -10.81 -16.28 -0.58
N SER A 63 -10.38 -17.53 -0.42
CA SER A 63 -10.76 -18.62 -1.31
C SER A 63 -10.66 -19.96 -0.62
N ALA A 64 -11.60 -20.85 -0.96
CA ALA A 64 -11.56 -22.27 -0.69
C ALA A 64 -11.46 -23.05 -2.01
N LYS A 65 -10.89 -24.24 -1.94
CA LYS A 65 -10.75 -25.16 -3.05
C LYS A 65 -11.32 -26.51 -2.64
N MET A 66 -12.22 -27.03 -3.43
CA MET A 66 -12.79 -28.38 -3.29
C MET A 66 -12.31 -29.23 -4.45
N THR A 67 -11.75 -30.39 -4.15
CA THR A 67 -11.17 -31.30 -5.15
C THR A 67 -11.68 -32.71 -4.90
N ASN A 68 -12.08 -33.39 -5.96
CA ASN A 68 -12.32 -34.84 -6.00
C ASN A 68 -11.46 -35.47 -7.10
N ASP A 69 -11.66 -36.74 -7.38
CA ASP A 69 -10.88 -37.50 -8.38
C ASP A 69 -11.11 -36.98 -9.82
N GLU A 70 -12.21 -36.30 -10.09
CA GLU A 70 -12.61 -35.89 -11.44
C GLU A 70 -12.44 -34.39 -11.69
N SER A 71 -12.59 -33.55 -10.67
CA SER A 71 -12.66 -32.12 -10.85
C SER A 71 -12.17 -31.32 -9.63
N THR A 72 -11.93 -30.02 -9.88
CA THR A 72 -11.53 -29.06 -8.87
C THR A 72 -12.37 -27.78 -9.03
N HIS A 73 -12.97 -27.35 -7.96
CA HIS A 73 -13.72 -26.09 -7.88
C HIS A 73 -13.07 -25.16 -6.87
N SER A 74 -13.06 -23.87 -7.19
CA SER A 74 -12.56 -22.82 -6.28
C SER A 74 -13.52 -21.65 -6.29
N ALA A 75 -13.89 -21.19 -5.10
CA ALA A 75 -14.67 -19.98 -4.90
C ALA A 75 -14.29 -19.32 -3.57
N ASN A 76 -14.96 -18.24 -3.22
CA ASN A 76 -14.86 -17.68 -1.88
C ASN A 76 -15.54 -18.63 -0.87
N ILE A 77 -15.59 -18.25 0.39
CA ILE A 77 -16.11 -19.06 1.51
C ILE A 77 -17.65 -19.03 1.50
N SER A 78 -18.29 -20.15 1.81
CA SER A 78 -19.74 -20.24 1.98
C SER A 78 -20.21 -19.55 3.27
N TYR A 79 -21.52 -19.28 3.35
CA TYR A 79 -22.16 -18.81 4.58
C TYR A 79 -22.09 -19.86 5.70
N ALA A 80 -22.32 -21.13 5.36
CA ALA A 80 -22.25 -22.24 6.32
C ALA A 80 -20.86 -22.31 6.97
N MET A 81 -19.80 -22.30 6.17
CA MET A 81 -18.44 -22.32 6.67
C MET A 81 -18.08 -21.06 7.48
N LEU A 82 -18.55 -19.87 7.05
CA LEU A 82 -18.38 -18.64 7.81
C LEU A 82 -19.00 -18.76 9.20
N LYS A 83 -20.26 -19.23 9.26
CA LYS A 83 -21.03 -19.34 10.49
C LYS A 83 -20.49 -20.40 11.43
N ASP A 84 -20.23 -21.60 10.89
CA ASP A 84 -19.96 -22.78 11.73
C ASP A 84 -18.49 -22.85 12.14
N TRP A 85 -17.56 -22.32 11.33
CA TRP A 85 -16.13 -22.37 11.61
C TRP A 85 -15.58 -21.02 12.08
N PHE A 86 -15.69 -19.99 11.23
CA PHE A 86 -14.96 -18.75 11.48
C PHE A 86 -15.52 -17.89 12.61
N TYR A 87 -16.83 -17.92 12.86
CA TYR A 87 -17.40 -17.23 14.03
C TYR A 87 -17.15 -17.95 15.36
N SER A 88 -16.79 -19.22 15.31
CA SER A 88 -16.55 -20.05 16.49
C SER A 88 -15.07 -20.24 16.85
N LEU A 89 -14.13 -19.63 16.09
CA LEU A 89 -12.70 -19.77 16.35
C LEU A 89 -12.31 -19.25 17.74
N GLU A 90 -11.69 -20.10 18.54
CA GLU A 90 -11.21 -19.74 19.89
C GLU A 90 -9.98 -18.83 19.84
N SER A 91 -9.16 -18.94 18.80
CA SER A 91 -7.97 -18.09 18.58
C SER A 91 -8.31 -16.68 18.09
N ALA A 92 -9.52 -16.48 17.57
CA ALA A 92 -9.99 -15.18 17.11
C ALA A 92 -10.56 -14.33 18.25
N GLU A 93 -10.29 -13.03 18.23
CA GLU A 93 -11.02 -12.04 19.00
C GLU A 93 -12.42 -11.82 18.39
N VAL A 94 -12.43 -11.73 17.05
CA VAL A 94 -13.66 -11.62 16.26
C VAL A 94 -13.34 -11.97 14.79
N SER A 95 -14.31 -12.56 14.10
CA SER A 95 -14.27 -12.79 12.66
C SER A 95 -15.42 -12.07 11.98
N THR A 96 -15.20 -11.63 10.74
CA THR A 96 -16.22 -10.98 9.91
C THR A 96 -16.23 -11.57 8.51
N GLY A 97 -17.42 -11.71 7.95
CA GLY A 97 -17.65 -12.10 6.56
C GLY A 97 -17.99 -10.89 5.71
N VAL A 98 -17.31 -10.77 4.58
CA VAL A 98 -17.60 -9.75 3.58
C VAL A 98 -18.08 -10.45 2.32
N PHE A 99 -19.36 -10.28 2.00
CA PHE A 99 -19.97 -10.85 0.80
C PHE A 99 -19.72 -9.93 -0.39
N GLY A 100 -18.68 -10.16 -1.15
CA GLY A 100 -18.38 -9.43 -2.37
C GLY A 100 -18.52 -7.90 -2.27
N THR A 101 -18.12 -7.22 -3.29
CA THR A 101 -18.53 -5.82 -3.51
C THR A 101 -19.52 -5.79 -4.63
N SER A 102 -20.64 -5.09 -4.47
CA SER A 102 -21.59 -4.87 -5.55
C SER A 102 -21.77 -3.39 -5.81
N TYR A 103 -22.02 -3.09 -7.08
CA TYR A 103 -22.51 -1.79 -7.47
C TYR A 103 -24.03 -1.80 -7.27
N ALA A 104 -24.49 -1.10 -6.25
CA ALA A 104 -25.90 -0.85 -6.02
C ALA A 104 -26.34 0.42 -6.76
N ARG A 105 -27.63 0.55 -7.04
CA ARG A 105 -28.20 1.75 -7.59
C ARG A 105 -28.98 2.49 -6.53
N VAL A 106 -28.55 3.69 -6.22
CA VAL A 106 -29.31 4.58 -5.34
C VAL A 106 -30.08 5.56 -6.18
N THR A 107 -31.40 5.58 -5.98
CA THR A 107 -32.28 6.52 -6.65
C THR A 107 -32.43 7.77 -5.81
N ASN A 108 -31.91 8.87 -6.30
CA ASN A 108 -32.24 10.20 -5.80
C ASN A 108 -33.32 10.80 -6.74
N ASP A 109 -34.08 11.80 -6.27
CA ASP A 109 -35.20 12.41 -7.00
C ASP A 109 -34.92 12.75 -8.47
N LYS A 110 -33.68 12.75 -8.92
CA LYS A 110 -33.25 13.19 -10.26
C LYS A 110 -32.43 12.18 -11.06
N GLU A 111 -31.68 11.28 -10.41
CA GLU A 111 -30.75 10.38 -11.11
C GLU A 111 -30.55 9.07 -10.35
N GLU A 112 -30.24 7.99 -11.08
CA GLU A 112 -29.67 6.77 -10.50
C GLU A 112 -28.17 6.97 -10.30
N ILE A 113 -27.71 6.80 -9.07
CA ILE A 113 -26.30 6.95 -8.70
C ILE A 113 -25.70 5.55 -8.47
N PRO A 114 -24.75 5.12 -9.31
CA PRO A 114 -24.01 3.90 -9.05
C PRO A 114 -23.24 4.05 -7.73
N THR A 115 -23.48 3.15 -6.79
CA THR A 115 -22.99 3.23 -5.43
C THR A 115 -22.18 1.99 -5.10
N TYR A 116 -21.00 2.17 -4.50
CA TYR A 116 -20.15 1.07 -4.08
C TYR A 116 -20.60 0.56 -2.71
N ALA A 117 -21.34 -0.54 -2.71
CA ALA A 117 -21.92 -1.14 -1.51
C ALA A 117 -21.13 -2.37 -1.05
N ARG A 118 -21.03 -2.54 0.26
CA ARG A 118 -20.42 -3.68 0.90
C ARG A 118 -21.40 -4.37 1.83
N TYR A 119 -21.62 -5.64 1.59
CA TYR A 119 -22.44 -6.49 2.42
C TYR A 119 -21.55 -7.23 3.42
N THR A 120 -21.82 -7.01 4.73
CA THR A 120 -20.99 -7.54 5.80
C THR A 120 -21.80 -7.76 7.08
N ASP A 121 -21.15 -8.07 8.18
CA ASP A 121 -21.75 -8.18 9.50
C ASP A 121 -21.33 -7.05 10.45
N GLU A 122 -21.89 -7.03 11.65
CA GLU A 122 -21.59 -6.05 12.70
C GLU A 122 -20.13 -6.11 13.18
N ASN A 123 -19.48 -7.25 13.05
CA ASN A 123 -18.09 -7.47 13.46
C ASN A 123 -17.09 -6.76 12.55
N PHE A 124 -17.50 -6.43 11.33
CA PHE A 124 -16.68 -5.69 10.37
C PHE A 124 -16.08 -4.42 10.97
N PHE A 125 -16.87 -3.67 11.74
CA PHE A 125 -16.44 -2.41 12.34
C PHE A 125 -15.46 -2.61 13.53
N ARG A 126 -15.30 -3.85 14.01
CA ARG A 126 -14.26 -4.21 14.99
C ARG A 126 -12.96 -4.60 14.31
N VAL A 127 -13.05 -5.34 13.21
CA VAL A 127 -11.88 -5.73 12.40
C VAL A 127 -11.29 -4.50 11.70
N PHE A 128 -12.16 -3.67 11.10
CA PHE A 128 -11.82 -2.42 10.44
C PHE A 128 -12.42 -1.24 11.22
N PRO A 129 -11.70 -0.65 12.17
CA PRO A 129 -12.24 0.35 13.10
C PRO A 129 -12.50 1.69 12.39
N LEU A 130 -13.64 1.76 11.72
CA LEU A 130 -14.15 2.98 11.11
C LEU A 130 -14.55 3.98 12.21
N VAL A 131 -14.19 5.25 12.03
CA VAL A 131 -14.54 6.32 12.98
C VAL A 131 -15.96 6.78 12.71
N PHE A 132 -16.88 6.51 13.65
CA PHE A 132 -18.25 7.00 13.57
C PHE A 132 -18.31 8.50 13.91
N LEU A 133 -18.87 9.28 13.00
CA LEU A 133 -19.12 10.71 13.15
C LEU A 133 -20.50 10.98 13.68
N GLU A 134 -21.48 10.10 13.37
CA GLU A 134 -22.85 10.15 13.83
C GLU A 134 -23.42 8.72 13.92
N GLY A 135 -24.26 8.45 14.91
CA GLY A 135 -24.91 7.15 15.07
C GLY A 135 -23.98 6.02 15.53
N LYS A 136 -24.27 4.81 15.09
CA LYS A 136 -23.59 3.58 15.50
C LYS A 136 -23.66 2.52 14.38
N PRO A 137 -22.86 1.42 14.47
CA PRO A 137 -23.00 0.28 13.56
C PRO A 137 -24.41 -0.33 13.62
N PHE A 138 -24.83 -1.01 12.57
CA PHE A 138 -25.94 -1.95 12.67
C PHE A 138 -25.54 -3.11 13.58
N THR A 139 -26.55 -3.80 14.14
CA THR A 139 -26.37 -4.81 15.18
C THR A 139 -26.57 -6.22 14.63
N GLU A 140 -26.15 -7.23 15.40
CA GLU A 140 -26.47 -8.63 15.10
C GLU A 140 -27.99 -8.86 14.97
N ALA A 141 -28.80 -8.19 15.78
CA ALA A 141 -30.25 -8.26 15.68
C ALA A 141 -30.77 -7.73 14.34
N ASP A 142 -30.22 -6.61 13.86
CA ASP A 142 -30.56 -6.06 12.52
C ASP A 142 -30.22 -7.07 11.43
N ARG A 143 -29.02 -7.69 11.50
CA ARG A 143 -28.58 -8.70 10.54
C ARG A 143 -29.49 -9.94 10.58
N ARG A 144 -29.75 -10.51 11.76
CA ARG A 144 -30.59 -11.71 11.88
C ARG A 144 -32.02 -11.48 11.43
N SER A 145 -32.53 -10.26 11.56
CA SER A 145 -33.90 -9.89 11.18
C SER A 145 -34.01 -9.37 9.74
N GLY A 146 -32.89 -9.29 8.99
CA GLY A 146 -32.88 -8.74 7.63
C GLY A 146 -33.29 -7.27 7.55
N ILE A 147 -33.07 -6.50 8.63
CA ILE A 147 -33.44 -5.08 8.66
C ILE A 147 -32.42 -4.29 7.84
N HIS A 148 -32.89 -3.52 6.87
CA HIS A 148 -32.09 -2.73 5.95
C HIS A 148 -31.53 -1.45 6.61
N ASN A 149 -30.83 -1.62 7.74
CA ASN A 149 -30.10 -0.57 8.42
C ASN A 149 -28.72 -0.43 7.78
N VAL A 150 -28.35 0.80 7.38
CA VAL A 150 -27.10 1.04 6.65
C VAL A 150 -26.21 2.06 7.35
N VAL A 151 -24.91 1.90 7.16
CA VAL A 151 -23.90 2.88 7.54
C VAL A 151 -23.34 3.52 6.28
N LEU A 152 -23.30 4.86 6.26
CA LEU A 152 -22.78 5.64 5.13
C LEU A 152 -21.41 6.23 5.45
N THR A 153 -20.61 6.47 4.44
CA THR A 153 -19.47 7.37 4.58
C THR A 153 -19.93 8.82 4.59
N ASP A 154 -19.17 9.71 5.23
CA ASP A 154 -19.47 11.14 5.29
C ASP A 154 -19.48 11.80 3.91
N SER A 155 -18.54 11.41 3.03
CA SER A 155 -18.52 11.90 1.64
C SER A 155 -19.78 11.50 0.87
N TYR A 156 -20.26 10.27 1.09
CA TYR A 156 -21.47 9.80 0.43
C TYR A 156 -22.73 10.40 1.03
N ALA A 157 -22.78 10.59 2.37
CA ALA A 157 -23.85 11.33 3.03
C ALA A 157 -23.95 12.79 2.50
N GLN A 158 -22.81 13.45 2.31
CA GLN A 158 -22.76 14.78 1.69
C GLN A 158 -23.28 14.77 0.25
N GLN A 159 -22.95 13.74 -0.53
CA GLN A 159 -23.42 13.61 -1.91
C GLN A 159 -24.94 13.36 -1.98
N LEU A 160 -25.47 12.51 -1.10
CA LEU A 160 -26.86 12.07 -1.15
C LEU A 160 -27.83 13.05 -0.49
N PHE A 161 -27.46 13.62 0.65
CA PHE A 161 -28.31 14.47 1.49
C PHE A 161 -27.87 15.94 1.55
N GLY A 162 -26.74 16.30 0.93
CA GLY A 162 -26.18 17.65 0.99
C GLY A 162 -25.57 18.03 2.36
N THR A 163 -25.52 17.08 3.29
CA THR A 163 -25.01 17.29 4.66
C THR A 163 -24.42 16.01 5.23
N THR A 164 -23.48 16.17 6.16
CA THR A 164 -22.91 15.05 6.93
C THR A 164 -23.49 14.94 8.34
N LYS A 165 -24.34 15.88 8.76
CA LYS A 165 -24.95 15.93 10.10
C LYS A 165 -26.46 15.79 10.04
N GLY A 166 -27.07 15.13 11.03
CA GLY A 166 -28.51 14.89 11.09
C GLY A 166 -28.97 13.96 9.97
N VAL A 167 -28.13 13.02 9.58
CA VAL A 167 -28.43 12.03 8.51
C VAL A 167 -28.97 10.73 9.11
N VAL A 168 -28.60 10.41 10.33
CA VAL A 168 -29.12 9.23 11.05
C VAL A 168 -30.64 9.31 11.16
N GLY A 169 -31.32 8.20 10.85
CA GLY A 169 -32.78 8.10 10.81
C GLY A 169 -33.42 8.43 9.46
N LYS A 170 -32.71 9.03 8.52
CA LYS A 170 -33.21 9.25 7.16
C LYS A 170 -33.27 7.95 6.38
N ASN A 171 -34.17 7.89 5.41
CA ASN A 171 -34.32 6.78 4.48
C ASN A 171 -33.98 7.20 3.06
N PHE A 172 -33.56 6.23 2.24
CA PHE A 172 -33.38 6.39 0.80
C PHE A 172 -33.61 5.05 0.08
N LEU A 173 -33.81 5.10 -1.23
CA LEU A 173 -34.04 3.91 -2.06
C LEU A 173 -32.69 3.41 -2.61
N MET A 174 -32.38 2.13 -2.35
CA MET A 174 -31.22 1.42 -2.88
C MET A 174 -31.69 0.10 -3.48
N ASP A 175 -31.41 -0.12 -4.75
CA ASP A 175 -31.91 -1.26 -5.53
C ASP A 175 -33.45 -1.48 -5.32
N TYR A 176 -34.21 -0.40 -5.41
CA TYR A 176 -35.66 -0.36 -5.18
C TYR A 176 -36.13 -0.74 -3.78
N THR A 177 -35.20 -0.92 -2.83
CA THR A 177 -35.49 -1.23 -1.43
C THR A 177 -35.28 0.02 -0.57
N ASN A 178 -36.17 0.25 0.38
CA ASN A 178 -36.04 1.36 1.33
C ASN A 178 -35.02 0.98 2.43
N VAL A 179 -33.94 1.73 2.55
CA VAL A 179 -32.90 1.53 3.55
C VAL A 179 -32.85 2.70 4.53
N LYS A 180 -32.56 2.43 5.81
CA LYS A 180 -32.49 3.43 6.87
C LYS A 180 -31.06 3.65 7.34
N VAL A 181 -30.65 4.91 7.38
CA VAL A 181 -29.32 5.28 7.88
C VAL A 181 -29.27 5.15 9.40
N VAL A 182 -28.35 4.36 9.94
CA VAL A 182 -28.11 4.18 11.39
C VAL A 182 -26.78 4.76 11.84
N GLY A 183 -25.85 5.00 10.93
CA GLY A 183 -24.57 5.61 11.25
C GLY A 183 -23.92 6.28 10.04
N VAL A 184 -23.07 7.26 10.34
CA VAL A 184 -22.20 7.92 9.38
C VAL A 184 -20.76 7.77 9.87
N VAL A 185 -19.88 7.27 9.01
CA VAL A 185 -18.46 7.05 9.29
C VAL A 185 -17.58 7.98 8.47
N LYS A 186 -16.41 8.29 9.00
CA LYS A 186 -15.36 8.98 8.24
C LYS A 186 -14.95 8.13 7.03
N SER A 187 -14.94 8.74 5.86
CA SER A 187 -14.51 8.08 4.62
C SER A 187 -13.08 7.56 4.71
N GLY A 188 -12.89 6.32 4.34
CA GLY A 188 -11.58 5.77 4.00
C GLY A 188 -11.16 6.19 2.59
N SER A 189 -10.01 5.69 2.15
CA SER A 189 -9.55 5.80 0.76
C SER A 189 -9.94 4.55 -0.03
N PHE A 190 -10.27 4.71 -1.30
CA PHE A 190 -10.46 3.59 -2.22
C PHE A 190 -9.18 2.75 -2.42
N LEU A 191 -8.02 3.29 -2.01
CA LEU A 191 -6.73 2.60 -2.00
C LEU A 191 -6.64 1.49 -0.93
N THR A 192 -7.65 1.37 -0.04
CA THR A 192 -7.85 0.24 0.88
C THR A 192 -9.11 -0.54 0.48
N PRO A 193 -9.04 -1.31 -0.63
CA PRO A 193 -10.24 -1.84 -1.30
C PRO A 193 -10.99 -2.89 -0.48
N ASP A 194 -10.32 -3.58 0.44
CA ASP A 194 -10.96 -4.62 1.25
C ASP A 194 -11.85 -4.05 2.38
N SER A 195 -11.59 -2.81 2.80
CA SER A 195 -12.37 -2.12 3.84
C SER A 195 -13.28 -1.01 3.31
N TYR A 196 -13.00 -0.48 2.13
CA TYR A 196 -13.71 0.68 1.57
C TYR A 196 -15.10 0.31 1.05
N ALA A 197 -16.08 1.13 1.35
CA ALA A 197 -17.37 1.23 0.65
C ALA A 197 -17.95 2.64 0.83
N GLN A 198 -18.95 3.00 0.04
CA GLN A 198 -19.78 4.19 0.23
C GLN A 198 -20.93 3.89 1.18
N VAL A 199 -21.45 2.64 1.12
CA VAL A 199 -22.54 2.14 1.96
C VAL A 199 -22.18 0.76 2.48
N TYR A 200 -22.36 0.55 3.78
CA TYR A 200 -22.22 -0.75 4.43
C TYR A 200 -23.58 -1.26 4.86
N LEU A 201 -23.89 -2.52 4.53
CA LEU A 201 -25.16 -3.18 4.84
C LEU A 201 -24.93 -4.55 5.49
N PRO A 202 -25.87 -5.03 6.31
CA PRO A 202 -25.91 -6.43 6.69
C PRO A 202 -25.97 -7.32 5.45
N TYR A 203 -25.19 -8.39 5.40
CA TYR A 203 -25.20 -9.30 4.25
C TYR A 203 -26.55 -10.00 4.09
N SER A 204 -27.33 -10.15 5.16
CA SER A 204 -28.70 -10.68 5.14
C SER A 204 -29.71 -9.82 4.34
N CYS A 205 -29.32 -8.58 4.01
CA CYS A 205 -30.12 -7.73 3.12
C CYS A 205 -29.94 -8.09 1.63
N ARG A 206 -29.03 -9.01 1.32
CA ARG A 206 -28.79 -9.48 -0.03
C ARG A 206 -29.51 -10.80 -0.28
N GLU A 207 -30.23 -10.90 -1.38
CA GLU A 207 -30.82 -12.15 -1.84
C GLU A 207 -29.74 -13.20 -2.09
N GLY A 208 -29.95 -14.43 -1.62
CA GLY A 208 -29.01 -15.54 -1.76
C GLY A 208 -27.73 -15.39 -0.90
N TYR A 209 -27.75 -14.59 0.16
CA TYR A 209 -26.62 -14.42 1.07
C TYR A 209 -26.21 -15.74 1.78
N ASP A 210 -27.16 -16.65 1.96
CA ASP A 210 -27.05 -17.97 2.59
C ASP A 210 -27.03 -19.14 1.60
N ASP A 211 -27.00 -18.85 0.30
CA ASP A 211 -26.88 -19.88 -0.72
C ASP A 211 -25.56 -20.63 -0.55
N GLU A 212 -25.65 -21.94 -0.40
CA GLU A 212 -24.50 -22.81 -0.19
C GLU A 212 -23.75 -23.13 -1.50
N GLY A 213 -24.25 -22.64 -2.64
CA GLY A 213 -23.67 -22.96 -3.94
C GLY A 213 -23.70 -24.45 -4.26
N SER A 214 -22.79 -24.93 -5.12
CA SER A 214 -22.68 -26.33 -5.50
C SER A 214 -21.98 -27.22 -4.44
N HIS A 215 -21.29 -26.61 -3.48
CA HIS A 215 -20.54 -27.32 -2.44
C HIS A 215 -20.60 -26.54 -1.12
N TRP A 216 -20.71 -27.27 -0.01
CA TRP A 216 -20.85 -26.71 1.33
C TRP A 216 -19.84 -25.61 1.68
N ALA A 217 -18.57 -25.76 1.28
CA ALA A 217 -17.52 -24.80 1.61
C ALA A 217 -17.41 -23.62 0.65
N LEU A 218 -18.01 -23.69 -0.54
CA LEU A 218 -17.83 -22.69 -1.60
C LEU A 218 -19.01 -21.70 -1.63
N GLY A 219 -18.70 -20.41 -1.68
CA GLY A 219 -19.71 -19.35 -1.66
C GLY A 219 -19.16 -17.99 -2.08
N GLY A 220 -19.71 -16.91 -1.50
CA GLY A 220 -19.40 -15.53 -1.87
C GLY A 220 -18.59 -14.73 -0.84
N TYR A 221 -18.24 -15.30 0.31
CA TYR A 221 -17.64 -14.56 1.41
C TYR A 221 -16.11 -14.56 1.38
N ARG A 222 -15.54 -13.41 1.67
CA ARG A 222 -14.17 -13.30 2.17
C ARG A 222 -14.22 -13.16 3.67
N VAL A 223 -13.37 -13.85 4.38
CA VAL A 223 -13.35 -13.85 5.84
C VAL A 223 -12.13 -13.11 6.34
N TYR A 224 -12.34 -12.19 7.27
CA TYR A 224 -11.28 -11.48 7.97
C TYR A 224 -11.35 -11.84 9.45
N ILE A 225 -10.23 -12.30 10.00
CA ILE A 225 -10.11 -12.84 11.35
C ILE A 225 -9.19 -11.91 12.13
N LEU A 226 -9.71 -11.18 13.09
CA LEU A 226 -8.90 -10.43 14.04
C LEU A 226 -8.42 -11.38 15.14
N MET A 227 -7.14 -11.66 15.15
CA MET A 227 -6.50 -12.57 16.09
C MET A 227 -6.46 -11.94 17.50
N LYS A 228 -6.69 -12.74 18.56
CA LYS A 228 -6.46 -12.32 19.95
C LYS A 228 -5.01 -11.91 20.16
N GLU A 229 -4.75 -10.94 21.01
CA GLU A 229 -3.38 -10.47 21.31
C GLU A 229 -2.51 -11.55 21.95
N SER A 230 -3.13 -12.48 22.67
CA SER A 230 -2.44 -13.61 23.33
C SER A 230 -2.13 -14.79 22.40
N LYS A 231 -2.56 -14.74 21.12
CA LYS A 231 -2.43 -15.81 20.16
C LYS A 231 -1.48 -15.43 19.03
N SER A 232 -0.91 -16.43 18.39
CA SER A 232 -0.04 -16.29 17.23
C SER A 232 -0.78 -16.63 15.94
N VAL A 233 -0.19 -16.29 14.80
CA VAL A 233 -0.70 -16.66 13.47
C VAL A 233 -0.82 -18.20 13.35
N THR A 234 0.16 -18.93 13.88
CA THR A 234 0.17 -20.39 13.87
C THR A 234 -0.98 -20.98 14.67
N ASP A 235 -1.37 -20.37 15.82
CA ASP A 235 -2.52 -20.86 16.60
C ASP A 235 -3.82 -20.83 15.77
N VAL A 236 -4.04 -19.75 15.02
CA VAL A 236 -5.22 -19.62 14.14
C VAL A 236 -5.15 -20.61 12.98
N GLN A 237 -3.96 -20.75 12.39
CA GLN A 237 -3.74 -21.68 11.27
C GLN A 237 -3.95 -23.14 11.69
N ASP A 238 -3.41 -23.55 12.84
CA ASP A 238 -3.53 -24.91 13.36
C ASP A 238 -4.98 -25.23 13.72
N GLU A 239 -5.73 -24.29 14.31
CA GLU A 239 -7.15 -24.45 14.60
C GLU A 239 -7.97 -24.68 13.32
N VAL A 240 -7.72 -23.87 12.28
CA VAL A 240 -8.42 -24.01 10.99
C VAL A 240 -7.98 -25.29 10.26
N LEU A 241 -6.71 -25.66 10.30
CA LEU A 241 -6.21 -26.90 9.71
C LEU A 241 -6.85 -28.15 10.35
N GLU A 242 -7.09 -28.11 11.67
CA GLU A 242 -7.78 -29.18 12.36
C GLU A 242 -9.24 -29.31 11.90
N LEU A 243 -9.94 -28.18 11.66
CA LEU A 243 -11.30 -28.19 11.10
C LEU A 243 -11.30 -28.75 9.67
N ILE A 244 -10.34 -28.38 8.83
CA ILE A 244 -10.18 -28.94 7.47
C ILE A 244 -9.92 -30.44 7.55
N ARG A 245 -9.06 -30.87 8.46
CA ARG A 245 -8.75 -32.30 8.61
C ARG A 245 -9.99 -33.10 9.02
N LYS A 246 -10.76 -32.60 9.99
CA LYS A 246 -12.02 -33.21 10.41
C LYS A 246 -13.02 -33.29 9.26
N PHE A 247 -13.17 -32.23 8.49
CA PHE A 247 -14.03 -32.21 7.31
C PHE A 247 -13.60 -33.24 6.26
N ASN A 248 -12.33 -33.31 5.93
CA ASN A 248 -11.79 -34.20 4.89
C ASN A 248 -11.83 -35.71 5.28
N VAL A 249 -12.01 -36.04 6.55
CA VAL A 249 -12.17 -37.41 7.05
C VAL A 249 -13.65 -37.77 7.23
N SER A 250 -14.52 -36.75 7.35
CA SER A 250 -15.95 -36.96 7.51
C SER A 250 -16.66 -37.21 6.16
N ASP A 251 -17.85 -37.76 6.22
CA ASP A 251 -18.73 -37.96 5.03
C ASP A 251 -19.38 -36.61 4.58
N MET A 252 -19.18 -35.53 5.29
CA MET A 252 -19.76 -34.21 4.97
C MET A 252 -19.33 -33.67 3.60
N GLY A 253 -18.16 -34.06 3.12
CA GLY A 253 -17.61 -33.65 1.83
C GLY A 253 -18.11 -34.45 0.63
N ASP A 254 -18.85 -35.54 0.83
CA ASP A 254 -19.33 -36.42 -0.26
C ASP A 254 -18.24 -36.76 -1.28
N GLY A 255 -17.09 -37.19 -0.79
CA GLY A 255 -15.90 -37.48 -1.60
C GLY A 255 -15.06 -36.29 -2.01
N TRP A 256 -15.47 -35.09 -1.67
CA TRP A 256 -14.68 -33.84 -1.91
C TRP A 256 -13.74 -33.53 -0.75
N LYS A 257 -12.53 -33.13 -1.09
CA LYS A 257 -11.51 -32.68 -0.14
C LYS A 257 -11.40 -31.16 -0.19
N LEU A 258 -11.43 -30.52 0.97
CA LEU A 258 -11.29 -29.10 1.17
C LEU A 258 -9.83 -28.71 1.40
N ASP A 259 -9.39 -27.65 0.75
CA ASP A 259 -8.12 -26.97 0.96
C ASP A 259 -8.33 -25.47 0.91
N LEU A 260 -7.73 -24.71 1.84
CA LEU A 260 -7.74 -23.26 1.86
C LEU A 260 -6.48 -22.64 1.21
N VAL A 261 -5.66 -23.46 0.57
CA VAL A 261 -4.49 -23.03 -0.22
C VAL A 261 -3.54 -22.14 0.59
N GLY A 262 -3.18 -22.61 1.82
CA GLY A 262 -2.28 -21.90 2.74
C GLY A 262 -2.91 -20.69 3.44
N GLN A 263 -4.24 -20.60 3.47
CA GLN A 263 -4.99 -19.63 4.28
C GLN A 263 -5.57 -20.36 5.52
N PRO A 264 -5.87 -19.65 6.62
CA PRO A 264 -5.76 -18.20 6.83
C PRO A 264 -4.32 -17.71 6.85
N GLU A 265 -4.10 -16.53 6.29
CA GLU A 265 -2.79 -15.89 6.24
C GLU A 265 -2.88 -14.43 6.71
N LEU A 266 -1.76 -13.85 7.16
CA LEU A 266 -1.73 -12.44 7.50
C LEU A 266 -2.23 -11.59 6.32
N TYR A 267 -3.02 -10.59 6.63
CA TYR A 267 -3.67 -9.73 5.64
C TYR A 267 -2.67 -9.16 4.60
N TRP A 268 -1.49 -8.72 5.05
CA TRP A 268 -0.48 -8.19 4.14
C TRP A 268 0.17 -9.27 3.24
N HIS A 269 0.21 -10.56 3.65
CA HIS A 269 0.66 -11.67 2.78
C HIS A 269 -0.24 -11.81 1.56
N SER A 270 -1.57 -11.66 1.76
CA SER A 270 -2.54 -11.80 0.68
C SER A 270 -2.35 -10.78 -0.46
N THR A 271 -1.66 -9.67 -0.18
CA THR A 271 -1.26 -8.66 -1.17
C THR A 271 -0.35 -9.23 -2.27
N PHE A 272 0.39 -10.29 -1.97
CA PHE A 272 1.33 -10.91 -2.90
C PHE A 272 0.77 -12.12 -3.63
N ARG A 273 -0.50 -12.49 -3.39
CA ARG A 273 -1.17 -13.53 -4.18
C ARG A 273 -1.44 -13.03 -5.60
N LEU A 274 -1.14 -13.87 -6.58
CA LEU A 274 -1.52 -13.58 -7.97
C LEU A 274 -3.04 -13.71 -8.16
N TRP A 275 -3.60 -14.77 -7.58
CA TRP A 275 -5.04 -15.06 -7.52
C TRP A 275 -5.39 -15.55 -6.12
N SER A 276 -6.62 -15.32 -5.67
CA SER A 276 -7.05 -15.74 -4.33
C SER A 276 -6.93 -17.23 -4.07
N ASN A 277 -7.07 -18.06 -5.12
CA ASN A 277 -7.00 -19.51 -5.10
C ASN A 277 -5.61 -20.10 -5.40
N VAL A 278 -4.57 -19.28 -5.44
CA VAL A 278 -3.17 -19.71 -5.65
C VAL A 278 -2.33 -19.28 -4.46
N ALA A 279 -1.51 -20.16 -3.92
CA ALA A 279 -0.60 -19.84 -2.82
C ALA A 279 0.40 -18.73 -3.20
N VAL A 280 0.89 -18.00 -2.21
CA VAL A 280 1.94 -16.98 -2.44
C VAL A 280 3.23 -17.69 -2.91
N ASP A 281 3.70 -17.31 -4.08
CA ASP A 281 5.02 -17.69 -4.55
C ASP A 281 6.08 -16.70 -4.01
N TRP A 282 6.64 -17.02 -2.87
CA TRP A 282 7.66 -16.18 -2.22
C TRP A 282 8.93 -16.04 -3.07
N GLY A 283 9.28 -17.04 -3.88
CA GLY A 283 10.40 -16.94 -4.81
C GLY A 283 10.17 -15.80 -5.82
N ARG A 284 8.99 -15.77 -6.43
CA ARG A 284 8.58 -14.69 -7.35
C ARG A 284 8.55 -13.33 -6.66
N VAL A 285 8.03 -13.24 -5.43
CA VAL A 285 7.97 -11.99 -4.66
C VAL A 285 9.38 -11.47 -4.38
N ILE A 286 10.29 -12.33 -3.92
CA ILE A 286 11.69 -11.97 -3.65
C ILE A 286 12.36 -11.45 -4.94
N TRP A 287 12.25 -12.16 -6.07
CA TRP A 287 12.84 -11.73 -7.33
C TRP A 287 12.24 -10.42 -7.84
N MET A 288 10.95 -10.19 -7.64
CA MET A 288 10.31 -8.92 -7.96
C MET A 288 10.94 -7.77 -7.15
N PHE A 289 11.10 -7.93 -5.83
CA PHE A 289 11.74 -6.91 -4.99
C PHE A 289 13.21 -6.72 -5.31
N VAL A 290 13.94 -7.79 -5.61
CA VAL A 290 15.33 -7.72 -6.08
C VAL A 290 15.39 -6.91 -7.38
N GLY A 291 14.50 -7.16 -8.33
CA GLY A 291 14.43 -6.40 -9.59
C GLY A 291 14.14 -4.91 -9.35
N ILE A 292 13.14 -4.59 -8.53
CA ILE A 292 12.81 -3.21 -8.15
C ILE A 292 14.04 -2.54 -7.50
N PHE A 293 14.66 -3.21 -6.54
CA PHE A 293 15.84 -2.70 -5.84
C PHE A 293 17.01 -2.46 -6.81
N MET A 294 17.26 -3.37 -7.74
CA MET A 294 18.30 -3.23 -8.75
C MET A 294 18.04 -2.02 -9.66
N VAL A 295 16.81 -1.83 -10.12
CA VAL A 295 16.44 -0.64 -10.93
C VAL A 295 16.66 0.64 -10.13
N LEU A 296 16.15 0.70 -8.89
CA LEU A 296 16.31 1.86 -8.02
C LEU A 296 17.76 2.17 -7.66
N LEU A 297 18.63 1.16 -7.64
CA LEU A 297 20.05 1.30 -7.35
C LEU A 297 20.83 1.71 -8.61
N PHE A 298 20.67 0.99 -9.70
CA PHE A 298 21.53 1.14 -10.88
C PHE A 298 21.19 2.36 -11.74
N VAL A 299 19.89 2.68 -11.93
CA VAL A 299 19.50 3.81 -12.77
C VAL A 299 20.06 5.14 -12.25
N PRO A 300 19.89 5.49 -10.94
CA PRO A 300 20.53 6.69 -10.40
C PRO A 300 22.05 6.61 -10.39
N ALA A 301 22.61 5.45 -10.02
CA ALA A 301 24.04 5.28 -9.90
C ALA A 301 24.76 5.50 -11.24
N PHE A 302 24.25 4.95 -12.34
CA PHE A 302 24.82 5.16 -13.67
C PHE A 302 24.70 6.61 -14.14
N ASN A 303 23.51 7.21 -13.94
CA ASN A 303 23.28 8.60 -14.32
C ASN A 303 24.24 9.56 -13.59
N LEU A 304 24.37 9.39 -12.28
CA LEU A 304 25.22 10.25 -11.44
C LEU A 304 26.71 9.97 -11.64
N SER A 305 27.11 8.70 -11.80
CA SER A 305 28.52 8.33 -12.01
C SER A 305 29.10 9.00 -13.25
N GLY A 306 28.36 9.00 -14.38
CA GLY A 306 28.78 9.68 -15.60
C GLY A 306 28.95 11.20 -15.41
N MET A 307 27.99 11.84 -14.75
CA MET A 307 28.07 13.27 -14.46
C MET A 307 29.21 13.62 -13.50
N ILE A 308 29.45 12.81 -12.48
CA ILE A 308 30.53 13.02 -11.52
C ILE A 308 31.88 12.82 -12.18
N SER A 309 32.04 11.80 -13.04
CA SER A 309 33.28 11.56 -13.78
C SER A 309 33.61 12.74 -14.68
N ALA A 310 32.68 13.19 -15.51
CA ALA A 310 32.89 14.36 -16.37
C ALA A 310 33.22 15.64 -15.59
N ARG A 311 32.66 15.78 -14.39
CA ARG A 311 32.97 16.90 -13.52
C ARG A 311 34.37 16.79 -12.90
N MET A 312 34.76 15.60 -12.45
CA MET A 312 36.09 15.36 -11.89
C MET A 312 37.19 15.61 -12.92
N GLU A 313 36.98 15.19 -14.18
CA GLU A 313 37.88 15.51 -15.29
C GLU A 313 38.10 17.01 -15.44
N ARG A 314 37.02 17.81 -15.44
CA ARG A 314 37.12 19.28 -15.50
C ARG A 314 37.78 19.92 -14.28
N GLN A 315 37.73 19.27 -13.12
CA GLN A 315 38.35 19.77 -11.89
C GLN A 315 39.77 19.25 -11.68
N LEU A 316 40.29 18.35 -12.54
CA LEU A 316 41.65 17.78 -12.41
C LEU A 316 42.74 18.85 -12.32
N PRO A 317 42.74 19.94 -13.15
CA PRO A 317 43.75 21.01 -13.04
C PRO A 317 43.71 21.72 -11.69
N ASP A 318 42.51 22.08 -11.20
CA ASP A 318 42.36 22.73 -9.88
C ASP A 318 42.82 21.84 -8.73
N LEU A 319 42.51 20.52 -8.82
CA LEU A 319 42.93 19.54 -7.85
C LEU A 319 44.47 19.33 -7.89
N GLY A 320 45.07 19.38 -9.09
CA GLY A 320 46.51 19.34 -9.31
C GLY A 320 47.22 20.52 -8.63
N ILE A 321 46.74 21.76 -8.86
CA ILE A 321 47.26 22.97 -8.23
C ILE A 321 47.16 22.87 -6.70
N ARG A 322 46.02 22.47 -6.16
CA ARG A 322 45.84 22.33 -4.70
C ARG A 322 46.76 21.27 -4.09
N LYS A 323 46.98 20.14 -4.80
CA LYS A 323 47.97 19.13 -4.39
C LYS A 323 49.41 19.69 -4.38
N ALA A 324 49.79 20.48 -5.39
CA ALA A 324 51.09 21.15 -5.48
C ALA A 324 51.30 22.11 -4.31
N PHE A 325 50.24 22.79 -3.83
CA PHE A 325 50.26 23.62 -2.62
C PHE A 325 50.10 22.85 -1.29
N GLY A 326 50.25 21.49 -1.31
CA GLY A 326 50.30 20.67 -0.11
C GLY A 326 48.94 20.21 0.43
N ALA A 327 47.84 20.31 -0.33
CA ALA A 327 46.59 19.76 0.10
C ALA A 327 46.62 18.21 0.12
N SER A 328 46.31 17.61 1.28
CA SER A 328 46.25 16.15 1.39
C SER A 328 45.06 15.56 0.63
N ARG A 329 45.23 14.35 0.07
CA ARG A 329 44.17 13.61 -0.62
C ARG A 329 42.87 13.49 0.22
N ARG A 330 43.04 13.24 1.53
CA ARG A 330 41.89 13.14 2.47
C ARG A 330 41.11 14.44 2.56
N ARG A 331 41.78 15.59 2.59
CA ARG A 331 41.12 16.91 2.66
C ARG A 331 40.35 17.21 1.39
N LEU A 332 40.91 16.90 0.22
CA LEU A 332 40.24 17.05 -1.08
C LEU A 332 39.03 16.12 -1.20
N LEU A 333 39.17 14.85 -0.78
CA LEU A 333 38.08 13.88 -0.78
C LEU A 333 36.91 14.33 0.12
N VAL A 334 37.19 14.81 1.32
CA VAL A 334 36.16 15.36 2.23
C VAL A 334 35.45 16.57 1.60
N GLN A 335 36.16 17.43 0.88
CA GLN A 335 35.56 18.54 0.18
C GLN A 335 34.60 18.07 -0.91
N ILE A 336 34.99 17.10 -1.75
CA ILE A 336 34.13 16.50 -2.79
C ILE A 336 32.89 15.85 -2.20
N ILE A 337 33.04 15.15 -1.06
CA ILE A 337 31.91 14.54 -0.34
C ILE A 337 30.90 15.62 0.10
N TRP A 338 31.35 16.71 0.74
CA TRP A 338 30.45 17.79 1.16
C TRP A 338 29.73 18.47 0.02
N GLU A 339 30.41 18.59 -1.11
CA GLU A 339 29.82 19.15 -2.32
C GLU A 339 28.71 18.26 -2.89
N ASN A 340 28.97 16.94 -3.00
CA ASN A 340 27.97 15.98 -3.44
C ASN A 340 26.81 15.88 -2.44
N LEU A 341 27.07 15.92 -1.14
CA LEU A 341 26.02 15.93 -0.11
C LEU A 341 25.08 17.14 -0.24
N LEU A 342 25.63 18.32 -0.52
CA LEU A 342 24.82 19.52 -0.72
C LEU A 342 23.93 19.41 -1.95
N LEU A 343 24.48 18.98 -3.10
CA LEU A 343 23.73 18.79 -4.33
C LEU A 343 22.67 17.70 -4.19
N THR A 344 23.03 16.56 -3.58
CA THR A 344 22.10 15.46 -3.29
C THR A 344 21.01 15.92 -2.32
N GLY A 345 21.34 16.69 -1.29
CA GLY A 345 20.35 17.24 -0.35
C GLY A 345 19.34 18.13 -1.03
N LEU A 346 19.78 19.03 -1.94
CA LEU A 346 18.88 19.87 -2.73
C LEU A 346 18.02 19.03 -3.69
N GLY A 347 18.61 18.02 -4.36
CA GLY A 347 17.90 17.08 -5.22
C GLY A 347 16.87 16.26 -4.42
N THR A 348 17.21 15.84 -3.21
CA THR A 348 16.30 15.13 -2.31
C THR A 348 15.09 15.99 -1.93
N LEU A 349 15.31 17.24 -1.54
CA LEU A 349 14.22 18.17 -1.21
C LEU A 349 13.29 18.40 -2.41
N LEU A 350 13.88 18.65 -3.58
CA LEU A 350 13.12 18.81 -4.82
C LEU A 350 12.33 17.54 -5.16
N GLY A 351 12.98 16.38 -5.07
CA GLY A 351 12.36 15.08 -5.36
C GLY A 351 11.21 14.76 -4.39
N LEU A 352 11.36 15.06 -3.09
CA LEU A 352 10.30 14.86 -2.10
C LEU A 352 9.06 15.72 -2.41
N VAL A 353 9.27 16.99 -2.76
CA VAL A 353 8.16 17.90 -3.12
C VAL A 353 7.45 17.41 -4.39
N ILE A 354 8.21 17.01 -5.41
CA ILE A 354 7.63 16.48 -6.66
C ILE A 354 6.91 15.15 -6.40
N ALA A 355 7.50 14.25 -5.61
CA ALA A 355 6.84 12.98 -5.26
C ALA A 355 5.49 13.21 -4.57
N TRP A 356 5.40 14.18 -3.67
CA TRP A 356 4.16 14.56 -3.03
C TRP A 356 3.12 15.08 -4.02
N ILE A 357 3.53 15.96 -4.94
CA ILE A 357 2.64 16.48 -5.98
C ILE A 357 2.14 15.35 -6.88
N VAL A 358 3.04 14.47 -7.32
CA VAL A 358 2.71 13.32 -8.18
C VAL A 358 1.72 12.38 -7.47
N LEU A 359 1.98 12.02 -6.23
CA LEU A 359 1.06 11.16 -5.46
C LEU A 359 -0.29 11.83 -5.18
N ALA A 360 -0.30 13.15 -4.95
CA ALA A 360 -1.54 13.90 -4.73
C ALA A 360 -2.41 13.98 -5.98
N LEU A 361 -1.80 14.15 -7.14
CA LEU A 361 -2.52 14.34 -8.41
C LEU A 361 -2.85 13.02 -9.13
N SER A 362 -1.96 12.02 -9.03
CA SER A 362 -2.02 10.78 -9.80
C SER A 362 -1.96 9.53 -8.92
N GLY A 363 -2.31 9.64 -7.64
CA GLY A 363 -2.23 8.52 -6.70
C GLY A 363 -3.04 7.32 -7.18
N TYR A 364 -4.28 7.51 -7.60
CA TYR A 364 -5.14 6.44 -8.09
C TYR A 364 -4.57 5.73 -9.31
N GLU A 365 -4.12 6.47 -10.32
CA GLU A 365 -3.52 5.93 -11.54
C GLU A 365 -2.27 5.13 -11.24
N ILE A 366 -1.43 5.62 -10.33
CA ILE A 366 -0.21 4.92 -9.89
C ILE A 366 -0.58 3.61 -9.20
N PHE A 367 -1.52 3.63 -8.26
CA PHE A 367 -1.93 2.42 -7.54
C PHE A 367 -2.60 1.42 -8.48
N SER A 368 -3.34 1.87 -9.50
CA SER A 368 -3.97 1.01 -10.50
C SER A 368 -2.96 0.21 -11.36
N LEU A 369 -1.69 0.61 -11.39
CA LEU A 369 -0.62 -0.17 -12.03
C LEU A 369 -0.23 -1.41 -11.22
N PHE A 370 -0.50 -1.42 -9.92
CA PHE A 370 -0.12 -2.49 -9.00
C PHE A 370 -1.29 -3.35 -8.54
N GLU A 371 -2.52 -2.88 -8.73
CA GLU A 371 -3.74 -3.61 -8.39
C GLU A 371 -4.81 -3.44 -9.46
N VAL A 372 -5.70 -4.43 -9.54
CA VAL A 372 -6.85 -4.37 -10.45
C VAL A 372 -7.93 -3.51 -9.82
N PHE A 373 -7.91 -2.23 -10.12
CA PHE A 373 -9.01 -1.30 -9.81
C PHE A 373 -9.96 -1.17 -11.01
N PRO A 374 -11.25 -0.84 -10.78
CA PRO A 374 -12.15 -0.55 -11.87
C PRO A 374 -11.65 0.66 -12.66
N LYS A 375 -11.68 0.58 -14.01
CA LYS A 375 -11.28 1.69 -14.89
C LYS A 375 -12.02 2.99 -14.59
N PHE A 376 -13.28 2.87 -14.19
CA PHE A 376 -14.15 3.99 -13.88
C PHE A 376 -14.72 3.76 -12.48
N PRO A 377 -14.11 4.35 -11.46
CA PRO A 377 -14.66 4.29 -10.10
C PRO A 377 -16.01 5.01 -10.04
N PRO A 378 -16.92 4.59 -9.15
CA PRO A 378 -18.19 5.26 -8.96
C PRO A 378 -18.01 6.74 -8.64
N LYS A 379 -19.00 7.57 -9.02
CA LYS A 379 -19.00 8.99 -8.65
C LYS A 379 -19.01 9.14 -7.12
N GLY A 380 -18.21 10.09 -6.62
CA GLY A 380 -18.14 10.38 -5.18
C GLY A 380 -17.27 9.42 -4.35
N VAL A 381 -16.58 8.49 -5.01
CA VAL A 381 -15.56 7.66 -4.35
C VAL A 381 -14.36 8.53 -3.98
N ASN A 382 -13.87 8.38 -2.76
CA ASN A 382 -12.64 9.03 -2.33
C ASN A 382 -11.41 8.30 -2.90
N LEU A 383 -10.89 8.81 -4.01
CA LEU A 383 -9.68 8.29 -4.66
C LEU A 383 -8.39 8.86 -4.06
N GLY A 384 -8.52 9.85 -3.19
CA GLY A 384 -7.38 10.51 -2.55
C GLY A 384 -6.71 9.64 -1.50
N MET A 385 -5.45 9.90 -1.28
CA MET A 385 -4.70 9.30 -0.17
C MET A 385 -5.13 9.96 1.14
N GLY A 386 -5.32 9.17 2.19
CA GLY A 386 -5.52 9.68 3.54
C GLY A 386 -4.25 10.37 4.08
N ILE A 387 -4.40 11.23 5.08
CA ILE A 387 -3.26 11.93 5.70
C ILE A 387 -2.23 10.95 6.25
N ASP A 388 -2.67 9.84 6.82
CA ASP A 388 -1.84 8.73 7.33
C ASP A 388 -1.06 8.00 6.23
N MET A 389 -1.61 7.94 5.01
CA MET A 389 -0.93 7.40 3.84
C MET A 389 0.10 8.39 3.28
N PHE A 390 -0.24 9.69 3.26
CA PHE A 390 0.64 10.76 2.80
C PHE A 390 1.79 11.05 3.76
N PHE A 391 1.50 11.03 5.07
CA PHE A 391 2.43 11.38 6.13
C PHE A 391 3.01 10.11 6.77
N ALA A 392 3.92 9.46 6.06
CA ALA A 392 4.73 8.36 6.57
C ALA A 392 6.19 8.84 6.82
N PRO A 393 6.45 9.67 7.85
CA PRO A 393 7.73 10.36 8.00
C PRO A 393 8.92 9.40 8.07
N LEU A 394 8.73 8.23 8.65
CA LEU A 394 9.77 7.19 8.72
C LEU A 394 10.18 6.70 7.33
N ILE A 395 9.22 6.53 6.42
CA ILE A 395 9.48 6.08 5.04
C ILE A 395 10.18 7.18 4.25
N PHE A 396 9.72 8.44 4.41
CA PHE A 396 10.37 9.58 3.77
C PHE A 396 11.83 9.71 4.20
N VAL A 397 12.10 9.61 5.50
CA VAL A 397 13.47 9.65 6.04
C VAL A 397 14.28 8.45 5.56
N ALA A 398 13.73 7.24 5.60
CA ALA A 398 14.43 6.02 5.15
C ALA A 398 14.77 6.08 3.66
N ALA A 399 13.83 6.48 2.80
CA ALA A 399 14.06 6.63 1.37
C ALA A 399 15.09 7.75 1.07
N ALA A 400 15.01 8.88 1.77
CA ALA A 400 15.98 9.96 1.63
C ALA A 400 17.38 9.50 2.04
N LEU A 401 17.54 8.81 3.17
CA LEU A 401 18.82 8.25 3.63
C LEU A 401 19.35 7.20 2.66
N PHE A 402 18.51 6.33 2.15
CA PHE A 402 18.88 5.32 1.17
C PHE A 402 19.44 5.96 -0.11
N CYS A 403 18.72 6.93 -0.68
CA CYS A 403 19.18 7.67 -1.86
C CYS A 403 20.46 8.46 -1.61
N LEU A 404 20.60 9.05 -0.41
CA LEU A 404 21.79 9.78 0.01
C LEU A 404 23.01 8.85 0.07
N LEU A 405 22.86 7.67 0.66
CA LEU A 405 23.90 6.62 0.71
C LEU A 405 24.31 6.15 -0.69
N LEU A 406 23.33 5.86 -1.56
CA LEU A 406 23.60 5.45 -2.94
C LEU A 406 24.37 6.51 -3.72
N ASN A 407 23.94 7.76 -3.64
CA ASN A 407 24.61 8.88 -4.30
C ASN A 407 26.04 9.07 -3.77
N LEU A 408 26.23 8.91 -2.47
CA LEU A 408 27.56 9.01 -1.86
C LEU A 408 28.50 7.89 -2.35
N ILE A 409 28.01 6.65 -2.39
CA ILE A 409 28.80 5.50 -2.89
C ILE A 409 29.14 5.73 -4.38
N SER A 410 28.18 6.14 -5.20
CA SER A 410 28.37 6.41 -6.62
C SER A 410 29.36 7.56 -6.88
N ALA A 411 29.45 8.52 -5.95
CA ALA A 411 30.40 9.65 -6.05
C ALA A 411 31.82 9.28 -5.58
N LEU A 412 31.95 8.36 -4.64
CA LEU A 412 33.24 8.01 -4.06
C LEU A 412 34.19 7.34 -5.05
N ILE A 413 33.68 6.48 -5.95
CA ILE A 413 34.50 5.75 -6.92
C ILE A 413 35.18 6.70 -7.91
N PRO A 414 34.46 7.57 -8.64
CA PRO A 414 35.08 8.55 -9.54
C PRO A 414 36.00 9.53 -8.81
N ALA A 415 35.58 10.02 -7.62
CA ALA A 415 36.41 10.94 -6.84
C ALA A 415 37.73 10.31 -6.37
N TRP A 416 37.68 9.05 -5.94
CA TRP A 416 38.88 8.31 -5.54
C TRP A 416 39.83 8.12 -6.72
N ASN A 417 39.31 7.76 -7.89
CA ASN A 417 40.11 7.59 -9.10
C ASN A 417 40.75 8.89 -9.52
N ALA A 418 40.01 9.99 -9.59
CA ALA A 418 40.53 11.33 -9.93
C ALA A 418 41.66 11.78 -8.98
N LEU A 419 41.54 11.46 -7.71
CA LEU A 419 42.60 11.81 -6.72
C LEU A 419 43.85 10.93 -6.80
N ARG A 420 43.83 9.81 -7.51
CA ARG A 420 44.99 8.95 -7.74
C ARG A 420 45.89 9.42 -8.88
N HIS A 421 45.38 10.23 -9.82
CA HIS A 421 46.16 10.76 -10.94
C HIS A 421 47.37 11.55 -10.45
N PRO A 422 48.55 11.35 -11.09
CA PRO A 422 49.77 12.12 -10.81
C PRO A 422 49.56 13.62 -11.05
N ILE A 423 50.24 14.48 -10.30
CA ILE A 423 50.10 15.95 -10.41
C ILE A 423 50.47 16.43 -11.84
N VAL A 424 51.50 15.84 -12.45
CA VAL A 424 51.97 16.21 -13.79
C VAL A 424 50.95 15.93 -14.86
N GLU A 425 50.24 14.78 -14.82
CA GLU A 425 49.18 14.43 -15.77
C GLU A 425 47.98 15.35 -15.57
N SER A 426 47.60 15.63 -14.30
CA SER A 426 46.51 16.52 -13.98
C SER A 426 46.67 17.95 -14.48
N LEU A 427 47.92 18.44 -14.67
CA LEU A 427 48.24 19.76 -15.19
C LEU A 427 48.33 19.81 -16.73
N ASN A 428 48.62 18.65 -17.37
CA ASN A 428 48.78 18.59 -18.85
C ASN A 428 47.45 18.39 -19.60
N GLU A 429 46.37 18.05 -18.98
CA GLU A 429 45.02 17.90 -19.60
C GLU A 429 44.38 19.24 -20.01
N GLN A 430 45.06 20.36 -19.96
CA GLN A 430 44.59 21.69 -20.41
C GLN A 430 44.82 21.94 -21.91
N LYS A 431 45.14 20.93 -22.73
CA LYS A 431 45.29 21.12 -24.20
C LYS A 431 44.11 20.55 -24.98
#